data_d82c9d904155ff4086c54e7b296a4661
#
_entry.id   d82c9d904155ff4086c54e7b296a4661
#
_cell.length_a   1.000
_cell.length_b   1.000
_cell.length_c   1.000
_cell.angle_alpha   90.00
_cell.angle_beta   90.00
_cell.angle_gamma   90.00
#
_symmetry.space_group_name_H-M   'P 1'
#
loop_
_entity.id
_entity.type
_entity.pdbx_description
1 polymer ?
#
loop_
_entity_poly.entity_id
_entity_poly.type
_entity_poly.pdbx_seq_one_letter_code
_entity_poly.pdbx_strand_id
1 'polypeptide(L)'
;MKLSCLALALAALAATVTVAQTPAAAVQTETEAPPTLDELIWVARPLVVFADSPNDPRFQQQLRMLDERIDDLTDRDVVVLTDSAPDAAGPLRTALRPRGFGVVLIDRDGSVVRRFPTPVSAREIVNQIDRLPSRREETGSRRP
;
A
#
# COMPACT_ATOMS: atom_id res chain seq x y z
N MET A 1 30.88 -72.31 25.17
CA MET A 1 29.54 -72.84 25.14
C MET A 1 28.64 -71.88 25.90
N LYS A 2 27.54 -71.43 25.29
CA LYS A 2 26.46 -70.51 25.77
C LYS A 2 26.89 -69.09 26.02
N LEU A 3 26.84 -68.32 24.93
CA LEU A 3 26.85 -66.87 24.93
C LEU A 3 25.44 -66.41 25.08
N SER A 4 25.18 -65.68 26.16
CA SER A 4 23.88 -64.92 26.29
C SER A 4 24.09 -63.49 25.85
N CYS A 5 23.45 -63.11 24.72
CA CYS A 5 23.41 -61.73 24.24
C CYS A 5 22.40 -60.95 25.05
N LEU A 6 22.86 -59.95 25.77
CA LEU A 6 22.07 -59.00 26.47
C LEU A 6 21.92 -57.77 25.51
N ALA A 7 20.73 -57.65 24.87
CA ALA A 7 20.41 -56.50 24.03
C ALA A 7 19.95 -55.33 24.90
N LEU A 8 20.76 -54.28 24.94
CA LEU A 8 20.46 -53.04 25.62
C LEU A 8 19.70 -52.12 24.63
N ALA A 9 18.40 -52.01 24.81
CA ALA A 9 17.58 -51.08 24.04
C ALA A 9 17.75 -49.67 24.59
N LEU A 10 18.42 -48.80 23.84
CA LEU A 10 18.56 -47.37 24.14
C LEU A 10 17.37 -46.62 23.53
N ALA A 11 16.40 -46.28 24.37
CA ALA A 11 15.28 -45.42 23.97
C ALA A 11 15.76 -43.97 23.88
N ALA A 12 15.95 -43.47 22.67
CA ALA A 12 16.19 -42.06 22.42
C ALA A 12 14.90 -41.26 22.55
N LEU A 13 14.79 -40.50 23.62
CA LEU A 13 13.69 -39.57 23.85
C LEU A 13 13.95 -38.32 22.98
N ALA A 14 13.32 -38.24 21.80
CA ALA A 14 13.35 -37.06 20.96
C ALA A 14 12.44 -35.99 21.58
N ALA A 15 13.02 -35.04 22.28
CA ALA A 15 12.31 -33.83 22.70
C ALA A 15 12.00 -32.96 21.46
N THR A 16 10.78 -33.00 21.00
CA THR A 16 10.28 -32.06 19.99
C THR A 16 10.15 -30.68 20.64
N VAL A 17 11.09 -29.78 20.35
CA VAL A 17 10.95 -28.36 20.68
C VAL A 17 9.89 -27.79 19.75
N THR A 18 8.69 -27.65 20.26
CA THR A 18 7.63 -26.85 19.59
C THR A 18 8.03 -25.40 19.77
N VAL A 19 8.64 -24.82 18.74
CA VAL A 19 8.82 -23.39 18.63
C VAL A 19 7.43 -22.81 18.40
N ALA A 20 6.86 -22.20 19.44
CA ALA A 20 5.69 -21.37 19.30
C ALA A 20 6.06 -20.18 18.39
N GLN A 21 5.70 -20.26 17.12
CA GLN A 21 5.74 -19.12 16.23
C GLN A 21 4.69 -18.15 16.71
N THR A 22 5.14 -17.10 17.44
CA THR A 22 4.39 -15.88 17.58
C THR A 22 4.10 -15.38 16.17
N PRO A 23 2.85 -15.13 15.78
CA PRO A 23 2.59 -14.43 14.54
C PRO A 23 3.07 -12.98 14.73
N ALA A 24 4.37 -12.74 14.52
CA ALA A 24 4.82 -11.45 14.10
C ALA A 24 3.97 -11.15 12.86
N ALA A 25 3.22 -10.03 12.90
CA ALA A 25 2.51 -9.54 11.76
C ALA A 25 3.51 -9.52 10.60
N ALA A 26 3.49 -10.58 9.83
CA ALA A 26 4.23 -10.65 8.60
C ALA A 26 3.61 -9.55 7.75
N VAL A 27 4.35 -8.48 7.55
CA VAL A 27 4.23 -7.70 6.33
C VAL A 27 4.46 -8.75 5.24
N GLN A 28 3.37 -9.33 4.79
CA GLN A 28 3.39 -10.21 3.64
C GLN A 28 3.70 -9.30 2.47
N THR A 29 4.96 -9.21 2.14
CA THR A 29 5.41 -8.81 0.82
C THR A 29 5.11 -9.99 -0.12
N GLU A 30 3.84 -10.36 -0.21
CA GLU A 30 3.36 -10.99 -1.41
C GLU A 30 3.47 -9.89 -2.46
N THR A 31 4.24 -10.16 -3.49
CA THR A 31 4.31 -9.36 -4.70
C THR A 31 2.99 -9.55 -5.45
N GLU A 32 1.91 -9.13 -4.81
CA GLU A 32 0.64 -8.93 -5.48
C GLU A 32 0.81 -7.67 -6.34
N ALA A 33 0.50 -7.81 -7.61
CA ALA A 33 0.55 -6.67 -8.51
C ALA A 33 -0.29 -5.53 -7.89
N PRO A 34 0.19 -4.27 -7.95
CA PRO A 34 -0.57 -3.16 -7.38
C PRO A 34 -1.97 -3.13 -8.00
N PRO A 35 -3.00 -2.82 -7.18
CA PRO A 35 -4.38 -2.81 -7.68
C PRO A 35 -4.52 -1.84 -8.85
N THR A 36 -5.34 -2.22 -9.81
CA THR A 36 -5.69 -1.36 -10.93
C THR A 36 -6.64 -0.26 -10.47
N LEU A 37 -6.74 0.83 -11.24
CA LEU A 37 -7.68 1.92 -10.90
C LEU A 37 -9.13 1.42 -10.90
N ASP A 38 -9.48 0.50 -11.79
CA ASP A 38 -10.83 -0.05 -11.91
C ASP A 38 -11.23 -0.87 -10.66
N GLU A 39 -10.29 -1.60 -10.08
CA GLU A 39 -10.51 -2.37 -8.84
C GLU A 39 -10.74 -1.48 -7.62
N LEU A 40 -10.29 -0.23 -7.67
CA LEU A 40 -10.44 0.74 -6.59
C LEU A 40 -11.72 1.58 -6.70
N ILE A 41 -12.45 1.49 -7.81
CA ILE A 41 -13.73 2.22 -7.98
C ILE A 41 -14.71 1.81 -6.88
N TRP A 42 -15.25 2.80 -6.17
CA TRP A 42 -16.12 2.69 -4.99
C TRP A 42 -15.49 2.01 -3.76
N VAL A 43 -14.24 1.55 -3.86
CA VAL A 43 -13.50 0.93 -2.74
C VAL A 43 -12.63 1.97 -2.03
N ALA A 44 -11.83 2.72 -2.78
CA ALA A 44 -10.87 3.67 -2.23
C ALA A 44 -10.67 4.88 -3.13
N ARG A 45 -9.91 5.87 -2.64
CA ARG A 45 -9.44 7.03 -3.40
C ARG A 45 -7.98 6.83 -3.79
N PRO A 46 -7.66 6.53 -5.04
CA PRO A 46 -6.28 6.42 -5.47
C PRO A 46 -5.55 7.76 -5.41
N LEU A 47 -4.39 7.77 -4.80
CA LEU A 47 -3.42 8.86 -4.86
C LEU A 47 -2.18 8.34 -5.57
N VAL A 48 -2.01 8.68 -6.84
CA VAL A 48 -0.94 8.13 -7.67
C VAL A 48 0.23 9.11 -7.73
N VAL A 49 1.41 8.67 -7.34
CA VAL A 49 2.66 9.43 -7.40
C VAL A 49 3.53 8.91 -8.54
N PHE A 50 3.75 9.76 -9.53
CA PHE A 50 4.58 9.45 -10.70
C PHE A 50 5.95 10.10 -10.60
N ALA A 51 6.96 9.40 -11.08
CA ALA A 51 8.28 9.93 -11.34
C ALA A 51 8.94 9.20 -12.52
N ASP A 52 9.99 9.77 -13.06
CA ASP A 52 10.79 9.14 -14.11
C ASP A 52 11.90 8.25 -13.55
N SER A 53 12.14 8.34 -12.24
CA SER A 53 13.11 7.53 -11.51
C SER A 53 12.71 7.44 -10.03
N PRO A 54 12.96 6.31 -9.36
CA PRO A 54 12.78 6.20 -7.91
C PRO A 54 13.71 7.13 -7.12
N ASN A 55 14.80 7.60 -7.74
CA ASN A 55 15.77 8.52 -7.15
C ASN A 55 15.42 10.00 -7.40
N ASP A 56 14.31 10.33 -8.05
CA ASP A 56 13.85 11.71 -8.21
C ASP A 56 13.65 12.35 -6.81
N PRO A 57 14.34 13.46 -6.48
CA PRO A 57 14.22 14.09 -5.17
C PRO A 57 12.79 14.50 -4.83
N ARG A 58 11.98 14.90 -5.82
CA ARG A 58 10.57 15.26 -5.64
C ARG A 58 9.73 14.05 -5.27
N PHE A 59 10.02 12.90 -5.89
CA PHE A 59 9.37 11.63 -5.57
C PHE A 59 9.65 11.23 -4.13
N GLN A 60 10.92 11.22 -3.72
CA GLN A 60 11.33 10.90 -2.36
C GLN A 60 10.74 11.88 -1.33
N GLN A 61 10.72 13.17 -1.65
CA GLN A 61 10.09 14.18 -0.82
C GLN A 61 8.60 13.92 -0.66
N GLN A 62 7.89 13.64 -1.76
CA GLN A 62 6.47 13.37 -1.74
C GLN A 62 6.13 12.18 -0.86
N LEU A 63 6.86 11.07 -0.97
CA LEU A 63 6.62 9.89 -0.15
C LEU A 63 6.77 10.19 1.34
N ARG A 64 7.82 10.92 1.73
CA ARG A 64 8.00 11.34 3.14
C ARG A 64 6.84 12.20 3.63
N MET A 65 6.40 13.17 2.83
CA MET A 65 5.28 14.05 3.19
C MET A 65 3.95 13.30 3.35
N LEU A 66 3.74 12.20 2.63
CA LEU A 66 2.56 11.34 2.79
C LEU A 66 2.68 10.46 4.03
N ASP A 67 3.86 9.91 4.28
CA ASP A 67 4.12 9.04 5.42
C ASP A 67 3.92 9.75 6.76
N GLU A 68 4.31 11.02 6.86
CA GLU A 68 4.11 11.85 8.05
C GLU A 68 2.66 11.94 8.52
N ARG A 69 1.69 11.72 7.63
CA ARG A 69 0.26 11.81 7.93
C ARG A 69 -0.54 10.68 7.26
N ILE A 70 0.03 9.51 7.23
CA ILE A 70 -0.60 8.35 6.58
C ILE A 70 -1.97 7.99 7.21
N ASP A 71 -2.11 8.17 8.52
CA ASP A 71 -3.37 7.92 9.22
C ASP A 71 -4.50 8.83 8.73
N ASP A 72 -4.23 10.12 8.52
CA ASP A 72 -5.22 11.06 7.99
C ASP A 72 -5.70 10.69 6.58
N LEU A 73 -4.81 10.10 5.78
CA LEU A 73 -5.12 9.61 4.44
C LEU A 73 -5.93 8.31 4.52
N THR A 74 -5.55 7.40 5.40
CA THR A 74 -6.23 6.12 5.62
C THR A 74 -7.66 6.34 6.12
N ASP A 75 -7.89 7.29 7.02
CA ASP A 75 -9.23 7.67 7.51
C ASP A 75 -10.19 8.15 6.39
N ARG A 76 -9.64 8.48 5.23
CA ARG A 76 -10.37 8.93 4.05
C ARG A 76 -10.37 7.92 2.91
N ASP A 77 -10.05 6.68 3.25
CA ASP A 77 -9.94 5.57 2.29
C ASP A 77 -8.97 5.88 1.12
N VAL A 78 -7.87 6.60 1.39
CA VAL A 78 -6.85 6.89 0.39
C VAL A 78 -5.88 5.73 0.28
N VAL A 79 -5.65 5.26 -0.94
CA VAL A 79 -4.62 4.28 -1.28
C VAL A 79 -3.53 4.96 -2.09
N VAL A 80 -2.30 4.95 -1.58
CA VAL A 80 -1.15 5.53 -2.27
C VAL A 80 -0.57 4.51 -3.23
N LEU A 81 -0.55 4.85 -4.52
CA LEU A 81 0.07 4.08 -5.58
C LEU A 81 1.27 4.84 -6.11
N THR A 82 2.33 4.13 -6.46
CA THR A 82 3.55 4.74 -6.99
C THR A 82 3.93 4.13 -8.33
N ASP A 83 4.41 4.97 -9.24
CA ASP A 83 4.98 4.53 -10.51
C ASP A 83 6.20 5.39 -10.87
N SER A 84 7.38 4.81 -10.73
CA SER A 84 8.67 5.45 -11.03
C SER A 84 9.43 4.75 -12.17
N ALA A 85 8.73 3.97 -12.99
CA ALA A 85 9.29 3.21 -14.09
C ALA A 85 8.64 3.58 -15.43
N PRO A 86 9.01 4.72 -16.04
CA PRO A 86 8.38 5.20 -17.28
C PRO A 86 8.46 4.21 -18.44
N ASP A 87 9.55 3.46 -18.53
CA ASP A 87 9.79 2.51 -19.63
C ASP A 87 8.88 1.28 -19.56
N ALA A 88 8.33 0.98 -18.40
CA ALA A 88 7.42 -0.15 -18.21
C ALA A 88 6.03 0.07 -18.82
N ALA A 89 5.68 1.31 -19.18
CA ALA A 89 4.38 1.69 -19.77
C ALA A 89 3.18 1.03 -19.06
N GLY A 90 3.22 1.01 -17.73
CA GLY A 90 2.22 0.34 -16.88
C GLY A 90 0.80 0.90 -17.03
N PRO A 91 -0.21 0.20 -16.47
CA PRO A 91 -1.62 0.57 -16.60
C PRO A 91 -1.92 1.97 -16.05
N LEU A 92 -1.26 2.39 -14.96
CA LEU A 92 -1.41 3.73 -14.39
C LEU A 92 -0.95 4.82 -15.37
N ARG A 93 0.18 4.61 -16.06
CA ARG A 93 0.68 5.56 -17.07
C ARG A 93 -0.20 5.60 -18.30
N THR A 94 -0.72 4.46 -18.71
CA THR A 94 -1.63 4.38 -19.85
C THR A 94 -2.94 5.15 -19.57
N ALA A 95 -3.50 4.98 -18.37
CA ALA A 95 -4.74 5.62 -17.97
C ALA A 95 -4.56 7.13 -17.69
N LEU A 96 -3.51 7.52 -16.98
CA LEU A 96 -3.36 8.88 -16.44
C LEU A 96 -2.41 9.77 -17.25
N ARG A 97 -1.58 9.18 -18.11
CA ARG A 97 -0.63 9.86 -19.03
C ARG A 97 0.19 10.96 -18.35
N PRO A 98 0.96 10.62 -17.30
CA PRO A 98 1.78 11.60 -16.59
C PRO A 98 2.90 12.14 -17.48
N ARG A 99 3.36 13.33 -17.15
CA ARG A 99 4.54 13.94 -17.78
C ARG A 99 5.58 14.22 -16.68
N GLY A 100 6.57 13.33 -16.55
CA GLY A 100 7.56 13.42 -15.49
C GLY A 100 6.96 13.24 -14.09
N PHE A 101 7.49 13.98 -13.11
CA PHE A 101 6.94 13.96 -11.75
C PHE A 101 5.52 14.54 -11.71
N GLY A 102 4.66 13.90 -10.94
CA GLY A 102 3.31 14.39 -10.66
C GLY A 102 2.56 13.55 -9.65
N VAL A 103 1.60 14.18 -9.00
CA VAL A 103 0.68 13.51 -8.08
C VAL A 103 -0.73 13.66 -8.62
N VAL A 104 -1.49 12.58 -8.68
CA VAL A 104 -2.87 12.57 -9.19
C VAL A 104 -3.78 12.04 -8.11
N LEU A 105 -4.73 12.87 -7.67
CA LEU A 105 -5.80 12.48 -6.75
C LEU A 105 -7.02 12.08 -7.56
N ILE A 106 -7.57 10.91 -7.26
CA ILE A 106 -8.75 10.34 -7.92
C ILE A 106 -9.82 10.09 -6.85
N ASP A 107 -11.08 10.40 -7.16
CA ASP A 107 -12.19 10.12 -6.25
C ASP A 107 -12.64 8.66 -6.36
N ARG A 108 -13.52 8.23 -5.49
CA ARG A 108 -14.05 6.85 -5.43
C ARG A 108 -14.82 6.43 -6.68
N ASP A 109 -15.39 7.39 -7.40
CA ASP A 109 -16.07 7.15 -8.68
C ASP A 109 -15.13 6.99 -9.88
N GLY A 110 -13.81 7.07 -9.65
CA GLY A 110 -12.78 6.99 -10.68
C GLY A 110 -12.47 8.31 -11.37
N SER A 111 -13.13 9.40 -11.00
CA SER A 111 -12.86 10.71 -11.59
C SER A 111 -11.59 11.35 -11.04
N VAL A 112 -10.80 11.99 -11.93
CA VAL A 112 -9.60 12.73 -11.51
C VAL A 112 -10.03 14.03 -10.84
N VAL A 113 -9.75 14.14 -9.54
CA VAL A 113 -10.04 15.35 -8.75
C VAL A 113 -9.04 16.45 -9.05
N ARG A 114 -7.76 16.12 -8.97
CA ARG A 114 -6.69 17.10 -9.16
C ARG A 114 -5.36 16.45 -9.55
N ARG A 115 -4.56 17.23 -10.28
CA ARG A 115 -3.17 16.90 -10.63
C ARG A 115 -2.25 17.97 -10.04
N PHE A 116 -1.19 17.52 -9.38
CA PHE A 116 -0.17 18.39 -8.80
C PHE A 116 1.16 18.13 -9.51
N PRO A 117 1.73 19.12 -10.18
CA PRO A 117 2.99 18.97 -10.90
C PRO A 117 4.22 19.10 -9.98
N THR A 118 4.01 19.43 -8.72
CA THR A 118 5.02 19.61 -7.68
C THR A 118 4.63 18.83 -6.43
N PRO A 119 5.58 18.54 -5.52
CA PRO A 119 5.25 17.90 -4.25
C PRO A 119 4.18 18.67 -3.48
N VAL A 120 3.23 17.95 -2.93
CA VAL A 120 2.06 18.48 -2.22
C VAL A 120 1.96 17.86 -0.84
N SER A 121 1.64 18.64 0.18
CA SER A 121 1.49 18.13 1.55
C SER A 121 0.26 17.23 1.68
N ALA A 122 0.35 16.23 2.55
CA ALA A 122 -0.81 15.39 2.89
C ALA A 122 -1.99 16.22 3.42
N ARG A 123 -1.71 17.30 4.15
CA ARG A 123 -2.74 18.25 4.61
C ARG A 123 -3.53 18.88 3.47
N GLU A 124 -2.85 19.28 2.40
CA GLU A 124 -3.53 19.86 1.23
C GLU A 124 -4.40 18.82 0.53
N ILE A 125 -3.90 17.59 0.40
CA ILE A 125 -4.66 16.46 -0.16
C ILE A 125 -5.91 16.19 0.69
N VAL A 126 -5.77 16.11 2.00
CA VAL A 126 -6.87 15.96 2.96
C VAL A 126 -7.91 17.07 2.79
N ASN A 127 -7.47 18.33 2.71
CA ASN A 127 -8.36 19.47 2.49
C ASN A 127 -9.11 19.39 1.15
N GLN A 128 -8.49 18.86 0.11
CA GLN A 128 -9.16 18.64 -1.18
C GLN A 128 -10.24 17.57 -1.05
N ILE A 129 -9.93 16.45 -0.39
CA ILE A 129 -10.88 15.34 -0.18
C ILE A 129 -12.06 15.78 0.65
N ASP A 130 -11.84 16.51 1.75
CA ASP A 130 -12.90 16.93 2.66
C ASP A 130 -13.91 17.90 2.01
N ARG A 131 -13.55 18.51 0.88
CA ARG A 131 -14.44 19.36 0.07
C ARG A 131 -15.27 18.60 -0.96
N LEU A 132 -14.92 17.33 -1.22
CA LEU A 132 -15.63 16.53 -2.21
C LEU A 132 -17.06 16.24 -1.78
N PRO A 133 -18.04 16.28 -2.70
CA PRO A 133 -19.42 15.87 -2.42
C PRO A 133 -19.49 14.44 -1.89
N SER A 134 -18.76 13.51 -2.51
CA SER A 134 -18.66 12.11 -2.08
C SER A 134 -18.28 11.97 -0.61
N ARG A 135 -17.30 12.74 -0.14
CA ARG A 135 -16.87 12.71 1.27
C ARG A 135 -17.93 13.26 2.21
N ARG A 136 -18.63 14.30 1.81
CA ARG A 136 -19.71 14.89 2.61
C ARG A 136 -20.90 13.93 2.76
N GLU A 137 -21.23 13.19 1.73
CA GLU A 137 -22.26 12.16 1.76
C GLU A 137 -21.88 11.01 2.70
N GLU A 138 -20.63 10.54 2.65
CA GLU A 138 -20.10 9.52 3.57
C GLU A 138 -20.20 9.94 5.03
N THR A 139 -19.83 11.18 5.34
CA THR A 139 -19.88 11.71 6.71
C THR A 139 -21.30 12.04 7.15
N GLY A 140 -22.16 12.43 6.23
CA GLY A 140 -23.60 12.67 6.48
C GLY A 140 -24.36 11.39 6.80
N SER A 141 -24.05 10.29 6.11
CA SER A 141 -24.67 8.99 6.33
C SER A 141 -24.27 8.32 7.64
N ARG A 142 -23.17 8.75 8.27
CA ARG A 142 -22.67 8.24 9.56
C ARG A 142 -23.26 8.96 10.77
N ARG A 143 -24.09 9.99 10.58
CA ARG A 143 -24.81 10.62 11.71
C ARG A 143 -26.02 9.77 12.07
N PRO A 144 -26.15 9.36 13.35
CA PRO A 144 -27.31 8.65 13.85
C PRO A 144 -28.58 9.53 13.80
#